data_7235825f2061a658326d25abaf20c4d1
#
_entry.id   7235825f2061a658326d25abaf20c4d1
#
_cell.length_a   1.000
_cell.length_b   1.000
_cell.length_c   1.000
_cell.angle_alpha   90.00
_cell.angle_beta   90.00
_cell.angle_gamma   90.00
#
_symmetry.space_group_name_H-M   'P 1'
#
loop_
_entity.id
_entity.type
_entity.pdbx_description
1 polymer ?
#
loop_
_entity_poly.entity_id
_entity_poly.type
_entity_poly.pdbx_seq_one_letter_code
_entity_poly.pdbx_strand_id
1 'polypeptide(L)'
;MMKLKDKKIEILQPTNTKDPDGFSTETLTPIAPPVWAYFRQLSGKEIYAGGAAHTTEQVLFIVNYRPDVTTRHVIRFKGVLYDITRVDVFEGYRGDITLYARLRG
;
A
#
# COMPACT_ATOMS: atom_id res chain seq x y z
N MET A 1 -6.52 -18.05 13.12
CA MET A 1 -5.93 -18.38 11.81
C MET A 1 -4.65 -17.61 11.60
N MET A 2 -3.59 -18.27 11.23
CA MET A 2 -2.33 -17.61 10.99
C MET A 2 -2.32 -16.96 9.60
N LYS A 3 -1.91 -15.69 9.55
CA LYS A 3 -1.79 -14.96 8.27
C LYS A 3 -0.39 -15.14 7.74
N LEU A 4 -0.29 -15.77 6.59
CA LEU A 4 1.01 -16.06 5.98
C LEU A 4 1.46 -14.91 5.09
N LYS A 5 2.65 -14.39 5.38
CA LYS A 5 3.29 -13.38 4.53
C LYS A 5 4.04 -14.09 3.42
N ASP A 6 3.30 -14.60 2.46
CA ASP A 6 3.86 -15.40 1.37
C ASP A 6 3.84 -14.69 0.01
N LYS A 7 3.46 -13.42 -0.02
CA LYS A 7 3.46 -12.61 -1.23
C LYS A 7 4.57 -11.58 -1.14
N LYS A 8 5.29 -11.40 -2.22
CA LYS A 8 6.39 -10.43 -2.27
C LYS A 8 5.91 -9.15 -2.92
N ILE A 9 6.08 -8.03 -2.24
CA ILE A 9 5.65 -6.72 -2.75
C ILE A 9 6.82 -5.74 -2.70
N GLU A 10 6.72 -4.69 -3.51
CA GLU A 10 7.65 -3.58 -3.47
C GLU A 10 6.92 -2.34 -2.98
N ILE A 11 7.57 -1.57 -2.12
CA ILE A 11 7.04 -0.31 -1.62
C ILE A 11 7.82 0.80 -2.31
N LEU A 12 7.13 1.67 -3.02
CA LEU A 12 7.73 2.64 -3.92
C LEU A 12 7.43 4.06 -3.45
N GLN A 13 8.40 4.94 -3.63
CA GLN A 13 8.26 6.37 -3.35
C GLN A 13 8.03 7.09 -4.67
N PRO A 14 6.86 7.72 -4.86
CA PRO A 14 6.65 8.56 -6.04
C PRO A 14 7.43 9.87 -5.91
N THR A 15 8.10 10.27 -6.97
CA THR A 15 8.73 11.57 -7.06
C THR A 15 8.35 12.20 -8.39
N ASN A 16 8.09 13.49 -8.36
CA ASN A 16 7.77 14.25 -9.57
C ASN A 16 8.97 15.08 -9.97
N THR A 17 9.39 14.95 -11.21
CA THR A 17 10.44 15.79 -11.78
C THR A 17 9.88 16.56 -12.97
N LYS A 18 10.28 17.83 -13.09
CA LYS A 18 9.96 18.63 -14.27
C LYS A 18 11.12 18.58 -15.24
N ASP A 19 10.83 18.29 -16.48
CA ASP A 19 11.84 18.39 -17.53
C ASP A 19 12.02 19.86 -17.96
N PRO A 20 13.02 20.16 -18.80
CA PRO A 20 13.24 21.52 -19.27
C PRO A 20 12.05 22.13 -20.04
N ASP A 21 11.17 21.29 -20.57
CA ASP A 21 9.98 21.74 -21.30
C ASP A 21 8.78 21.96 -20.38
N GLY A 22 8.94 21.76 -19.09
CA GLY A 22 7.89 22.00 -18.11
C GLY A 22 6.94 20.83 -17.87
N PHE A 23 7.19 19.68 -18.48
CA PHE A 23 6.37 18.49 -18.25
C PHE A 23 6.78 17.81 -16.96
N SER A 24 5.79 17.38 -16.17
CA SER A 24 6.03 16.62 -14.97
C SER A 24 6.07 15.13 -15.28
N THR A 25 7.10 14.46 -14.77
CA THR A 25 7.23 13.00 -14.89
C THR A 25 7.27 12.41 -13.50
N GLU A 26 6.41 11.43 -13.26
CA GLU A 26 6.43 10.69 -12.00
C GLU A 26 7.38 9.51 -12.11
N THR A 27 8.27 9.39 -11.14
CA THR A 27 9.19 8.26 -11.03
C THR A 27 8.88 7.51 -9.75
N LEU A 28 8.79 6.20 -9.83
CA LEU A 28 8.55 5.33 -8.67
C LEU A 28 9.86 4.65 -8.30
N THR A 29 10.36 4.93 -7.10
CA THR A 29 11.65 4.41 -6.64
C THR A 29 11.41 3.53 -5.42
N PRO A 30 11.91 2.27 -5.40
CA PRO A 30 11.77 1.43 -4.21
C PRO A 30 12.46 2.07 -3.01
N ILE A 31 11.78 2.07 -1.85
CA ILE A 31 12.37 2.59 -0.61
C ILE A 31 13.19 1.53 0.11
N ALA A 32 13.04 0.27 -0.30
CA ALA A 32 13.72 -0.86 0.31
C ALA A 32 13.64 -2.05 -0.63
N PRO A 33 14.43 -3.12 -0.39
CA PRO A 33 14.23 -4.38 -1.10
C PRO A 33 12.80 -4.89 -0.94
N PRO A 34 12.33 -5.75 -1.87
CA PRO A 34 10.99 -6.31 -1.75
C PRO A 34 10.78 -6.97 -0.39
N VAL A 35 9.57 -6.82 0.14
CA VAL A 35 9.21 -7.36 1.45
C VAL A 35 8.11 -8.40 1.32
N TRP A 36 8.06 -9.32 2.26
CA TRP A 36 7.02 -10.33 2.32
C TRP A 36 5.77 -9.74 2.93
N ALA A 37 4.62 -10.07 2.36
CA ALA A 37 3.34 -9.54 2.79
C ALA A 37 2.26 -10.61 2.75
N TYR A 38 1.28 -10.46 3.62
CA TYR A 38 0.01 -11.15 3.49
C TYR A 38 -0.90 -10.26 2.64
N PHE A 39 -1.54 -10.85 1.65
CA PHE A 39 -2.42 -10.12 0.73
C PHE A 39 -3.84 -10.65 0.83
N ARG A 40 -4.82 -9.73 0.85
CA ARG A 40 -6.22 -10.11 0.79
C ARG A 40 -7.02 -9.04 0.06
N GLN A 41 -7.95 -9.50 -0.76
CA GLN A 41 -8.93 -8.60 -1.35
C GLN A 41 -10.04 -8.35 -0.36
N LEU A 42 -10.51 -7.11 -0.29
CA LEU A 42 -11.61 -6.74 0.59
C LEU A 42 -12.93 -7.03 -0.12
N SER A 43 -13.87 -7.62 0.61
CA SER A 43 -15.21 -7.82 0.08
C SER A 43 -15.98 -6.50 0.09
N GLY A 44 -17.05 -6.42 -0.70
CA GLY A 44 -17.91 -5.24 -0.68
C GLY A 44 -18.45 -4.96 0.71
N LYS A 45 -18.75 -6.00 1.47
CA LYS A 45 -19.22 -5.87 2.85
C LYS A 45 -18.17 -5.22 3.75
N GLU A 46 -16.92 -5.62 3.63
CA GLU A 46 -15.82 -5.04 4.41
C GLU A 46 -15.58 -3.59 4.02
N ILE A 47 -15.72 -3.26 2.74
CA ILE A 47 -15.55 -1.89 2.26
C ILE A 47 -16.61 -0.98 2.90
N TYR A 48 -17.85 -1.42 2.95
CA TYR A 48 -18.95 -0.62 3.52
C TYR A 48 -18.96 -0.65 5.04
N ALA A 49 -18.41 -1.67 5.67
CA ALA A 49 -18.38 -1.77 7.13
C ALA A 49 -17.59 -0.65 7.78
N GLY A 50 -16.72 0.01 7.03
CA GLY A 50 -16.00 1.19 7.51
C GLY A 50 -16.87 2.42 7.66
N GLY A 51 -18.12 2.37 7.26
CA GLY A 51 -19.09 3.46 7.43
C GLY A 51 -18.93 4.60 6.46
N ALA A 52 -17.98 4.54 5.53
CA ALA A 52 -17.75 5.61 4.57
C ALA A 52 -18.19 5.14 3.18
N ALA A 53 -19.27 5.68 2.70
CA ALA A 53 -19.81 5.31 1.39
C ALA A 53 -18.84 5.62 0.25
N HIS A 54 -17.86 6.47 0.49
CA HIS A 54 -16.87 6.86 -0.49
C HIS A 54 -15.51 6.16 -0.29
N THR A 55 -15.46 5.13 0.55
CA THR A 55 -14.25 4.36 0.77
C THR A 55 -13.83 3.66 -0.51
N THR A 56 -12.56 3.85 -0.89
CA THR A 56 -12.00 3.27 -2.10
C THR A 56 -11.02 2.14 -1.82
N GLU A 57 -10.92 1.69 -0.56
CA GLU A 57 -10.05 0.58 -0.19
C GLU A 57 -10.53 -0.70 -0.86
N GLN A 58 -9.64 -1.39 -1.55
CA GLN A 58 -9.99 -2.59 -2.31
C GLN A 58 -9.21 -3.81 -1.84
N VAL A 59 -8.01 -3.60 -1.33
CA VAL A 59 -7.13 -4.68 -0.90
C VAL A 59 -6.43 -4.27 0.38
N LEU A 60 -5.84 -5.26 1.07
CA LEU A 60 -4.93 -4.98 2.16
C LEU A 60 -3.67 -5.84 2.04
N PHE A 61 -2.58 -5.29 2.54
CA PHE A 61 -1.30 -5.98 2.68
C PHE A 61 -0.86 -5.87 4.13
N ILE A 62 -0.47 -6.98 4.73
CA ILE A 62 0.08 -6.98 6.09
C ILE A 62 1.56 -7.28 5.97
N VAL A 63 2.39 -6.37 6.48
CA VAL A 63 3.84 -6.50 6.46
C VAL A 63 4.39 -6.31 7.87
N ASN A 64 5.65 -6.66 8.06
CA ASN A 64 6.33 -6.37 9.31
C ASN A 64 6.39 -4.85 9.53
N TYR A 65 6.34 -4.44 10.80
CA TYR A 65 6.35 -3.03 11.15
C TYR A 65 7.48 -2.27 10.47
N ARG A 66 7.13 -1.13 9.90
CA ARG A 66 8.08 -0.19 9.29
C ARG A 66 7.59 1.22 9.55
N PRO A 67 8.42 2.09 10.14
CA PRO A 67 8.01 3.47 10.40
C PRO A 67 8.06 4.37 9.15
N ASP A 68 8.69 3.91 8.08
CA ASP A 68 8.92 4.71 6.87
C ASP A 68 7.81 4.61 5.82
N VAL A 69 6.78 3.79 6.06
CA VAL A 69 5.68 3.60 5.09
C VAL A 69 4.51 4.52 5.46
N THR A 70 4.04 5.27 4.47
CA THR A 70 2.93 6.21 4.66
C THR A 70 1.96 6.09 3.50
N THR A 71 0.89 6.88 3.55
CA THR A 71 -0.10 6.93 2.47
C THR A 71 0.42 7.58 1.20
N ARG A 72 1.64 8.11 1.22
CA ARG A 72 2.28 8.66 0.03
C ARG A 72 2.94 7.60 -0.82
N HIS A 73 3.13 6.41 -0.28
CA HIS A 73 3.81 5.33 -0.97
C HIS A 73 2.85 4.53 -1.85
N VAL A 74 3.43 3.83 -2.81
CA VAL A 74 2.73 2.98 -3.77
C VAL A 74 3.25 1.57 -3.59
N ILE A 75 2.38 0.58 -3.71
CA ILE A 75 2.76 -0.82 -3.67
C ILE A 75 2.73 -1.39 -5.07
N ARG A 76 3.80 -2.10 -5.46
CA ARG A 76 3.79 -2.89 -6.69
C ARG A 76 3.73 -4.36 -6.31
N PHE A 77 2.68 -5.02 -6.78
CA PHE A 77 2.45 -6.44 -6.52
C PHE A 77 2.06 -7.12 -7.82
N LYS A 78 2.87 -8.08 -8.25
CA LYS A 78 2.67 -8.81 -9.51
C LYS A 78 2.51 -7.88 -10.72
N GLY A 79 3.31 -6.81 -10.75
CA GLY A 79 3.27 -5.85 -11.83
C GLY A 79 2.13 -4.86 -11.78
N VAL A 80 1.30 -4.92 -10.75
CA VAL A 80 0.15 -4.03 -10.57
C VAL A 80 0.45 -3.01 -9.48
N LEU A 81 0.09 -1.77 -9.71
CA LEU A 81 0.33 -0.67 -8.77
C LEU A 81 -0.91 -0.39 -7.95
N TYR A 82 -0.71 -0.19 -6.65
CA TYR A 82 -1.76 0.16 -5.71
C TYR A 82 -1.36 1.39 -4.92
N ASP A 83 -2.28 2.33 -4.74
CA ASP A 83 -2.06 3.48 -3.86
C ASP A 83 -2.44 3.08 -2.43
N ILE A 84 -1.57 3.39 -1.48
CA ILE A 84 -1.87 3.15 -0.06
C ILE A 84 -2.84 4.23 0.40
N THR A 85 -4.00 3.81 0.89
CA THR A 85 -5.03 4.73 1.36
C THR A 85 -4.99 4.92 2.87
N ARG A 86 -4.50 3.92 3.60
CA ARG A 86 -4.44 3.98 5.05
C ARG A 86 -3.38 3.02 5.56
N VAL A 87 -2.64 3.45 6.57
CA VAL A 87 -1.68 2.60 7.29
C VAL A 87 -2.23 2.39 8.70
N ASP A 88 -2.48 1.16 9.06
CA ASP A 88 -3.03 0.80 10.37
C ASP A 88 -1.95 0.12 11.20
N VAL A 89 -1.52 0.80 12.26
CA VAL A 89 -0.60 0.25 13.26
C VAL A 89 -1.43 -0.10 14.48
N PHE A 90 -1.84 -1.34 14.56
CA PHE A 90 -2.76 -1.80 15.60
C PHE A 90 -2.20 -1.51 17.00
N GLU A 91 -2.89 -0.67 17.74
CA GLU A 91 -2.55 -0.29 19.12
C GLU A 91 -1.10 0.18 19.30
N GLY A 92 -0.49 0.72 18.25
CA GLY A 92 0.91 1.13 18.33
C GLY A 92 1.89 -0.03 18.44
N TYR A 93 1.46 -1.22 18.16
CA TYR A 93 2.25 -2.42 18.31
C TYR A 93 3.27 -2.54 17.18
N ARG A 94 4.51 -2.89 17.52
CA ARG A 94 5.58 -2.99 16.53
C ARG A 94 5.68 -4.36 15.85
N GLY A 95 4.62 -5.13 15.86
CA GLY A 95 4.61 -6.43 15.19
C GLY A 95 4.40 -6.30 13.70
N ASP A 96 3.17 -6.02 13.33
CA ASP A 96 2.76 -5.91 11.94
C ASP A 96 2.02 -4.61 11.71
N ILE A 97 2.04 -4.15 10.45
CA ILE A 97 1.17 -3.06 10.03
C ILE A 97 0.32 -3.53 8.87
N THR A 98 -0.88 -2.97 8.77
CA THR A 98 -1.80 -3.25 7.68
C THR A 98 -1.84 -2.05 6.74
N LEU A 99 -1.56 -2.31 5.47
CA LEU A 99 -1.60 -1.28 4.44
C LEU A 99 -2.86 -1.48 3.62
N TYR A 100 -3.82 -0.59 3.80
CA TYR A 100 -5.03 -0.60 2.96
C TYR A 100 -4.73 0.15 1.69
N ALA A 101 -5.18 -0.38 0.57
CA ALA A 101 -4.80 0.16 -0.73
C ALA A 101 -5.92 0.00 -1.75
N ARG A 102 -5.79 0.75 -2.83
CA ARG A 102 -6.69 0.66 -3.97
C ARG A 102 -5.87 0.56 -5.24
N LEU A 103 -6.48 -0.02 -6.26
CA LEU A 103 -5.85 -0.13 -7.57
C LEU A 103 -5.57 1.27 -8.12
N ARG A 104 -4.33 1.49 -8.55
CA ARG A 104 -3.93 2.74 -9.18
C ARG A 104 -4.30 2.68 -10.66
N GLY A 105 -5.17 3.56 -11.05
CA GLY A 105 -5.67 3.51 -12.40
C GLY A 105 -5.50 4.77 -13.18
#